data_532de6a616df255bce558f43e15d87ba
#
_entry.id   532de6a616df255bce558f43e15d87ba
#
_cell.length_a   1.000
_cell.length_b   1.000
_cell.length_c   1.000
_cell.angle_alpha   90.00
_cell.angle_beta   90.00
_cell.angle_gamma   90.00
#
_symmetry.space_group_name_H-M   'P 1'
#
loop_
_entity.id
_entity.type
_entity.pdbx_description
1 polymer ?
#
loop_
_entity_poly.entity_id
_entity_poly.type
_entity_poly.pdbx_seq_one_letter_code
_entity_poly.pdbx_strand_id
1 'polypeptide(L)'
;MKLLVFAHTPPPHHGQSYMVKLMLEGFGGDVRRPNGALASPLGIECYHVNARFSRELSDVGEFQGAKILLIFWFCLQAIWIRFRHQVHYLYYVPAPGKPVALYRDWLIMFLCRPFFKKMALHWHAAGLAKWLETSTNINSRAATYRLFRPVDLSIVLSRYNFADAEKLLSRRIRVVDNGIPDPCPDFDERIGPLRQQRFALRRSIFTGQPCDQTLVVNVLFLAHCTREKGIFAAVAAVLQANRELAARRLPIQLKLLTAGNFVSNDEKLEFDRLCQNPEAAMAVAHHGFVSGQQKDQLLQNADMFLFPTCYLGENQPVNLIEAMAFGLPIITTRWRSLPEMLPPDYSGLISGQNADEIAASLLNLLATESGERLRQTFLARFALEQHLSTLAAALHSMEND
;
A
#
# COMPACT_ATOMS: atom_id res chain seq x y z
N MET A 1 6.35 -24.11 12.14
CA MET A 1 5.75 -23.49 13.36
C MET A 1 4.22 -23.40 13.23
N LYS A 2 3.47 -23.40 14.38
CA LYS A 2 2.03 -23.16 14.40
C LYS A 2 1.74 -21.71 14.76
N LEU A 3 1.10 -20.95 13.86
CA LEU A 3 0.87 -19.51 13.98
C LEU A 3 -0.62 -19.20 14.02
N LEU A 4 -1.10 -18.53 15.07
CA LEU A 4 -2.43 -17.96 15.08
C LEU A 4 -2.38 -16.58 14.42
N VAL A 5 -3.09 -16.41 13.32
CA VAL A 5 -3.23 -15.14 12.60
C VAL A 5 -4.53 -14.48 13.06
N PHE A 6 -4.40 -13.43 13.88
CA PHE A 6 -5.53 -12.63 14.32
C PHE A 6 -5.59 -11.35 13.48
N ALA A 7 -6.20 -11.45 12.30
CA ALA A 7 -6.33 -10.36 11.35
C ALA A 7 -7.49 -10.63 10.40
N HIS A 8 -8.03 -9.60 9.75
CA HIS A 8 -9.10 -9.81 8.77
C HIS A 8 -8.55 -9.90 7.34
N THR A 9 -9.26 -10.67 6.52
CA THR A 9 -9.09 -10.72 5.06
C THR A 9 -10.25 -9.98 4.38
N PRO A 10 -10.15 -9.62 3.09
CA PRO A 10 -11.25 -8.98 2.36
C PRO A 10 -12.58 -9.74 2.44
N PRO A 11 -13.74 -9.07 2.41
CA PRO A 11 -13.98 -7.64 2.52
C PRO A 11 -13.82 -7.09 3.94
N PRO A 12 -13.62 -5.76 4.18
CA PRO A 12 -13.46 -4.71 3.19
C PRO A 12 -12.11 -4.79 2.47
N HIS A 13 -12.10 -4.34 1.19
CA HIS A 13 -10.90 -4.38 0.34
C HIS A 13 -10.02 -3.15 0.62
N HIS A 14 -8.89 -3.36 1.26
CA HIS A 14 -7.82 -2.37 1.44
C HIS A 14 -6.45 -3.08 1.54
N GLY A 15 -5.37 -2.32 1.39
CA GLY A 15 -4.01 -2.89 1.27
C GLY A 15 -3.66 -3.90 2.37
N GLN A 16 -3.93 -3.59 3.64
CA GLN A 16 -3.66 -4.50 4.76
C GLN A 16 -4.42 -5.83 4.64
N SER A 17 -5.75 -5.80 4.39
CA SER A 17 -6.56 -7.02 4.29
C SER A 17 -6.13 -7.89 3.10
N TYR A 18 -5.71 -7.24 2.01
CA TYR A 18 -5.17 -7.93 0.83
C TYR A 18 -3.84 -8.62 1.15
N MET A 19 -2.90 -7.95 1.84
CA MET A 19 -1.63 -8.55 2.24
C MET A 19 -1.82 -9.73 3.20
N VAL A 20 -2.75 -9.63 4.17
CA VAL A 20 -3.08 -10.76 5.06
C VAL A 20 -3.65 -11.94 4.28
N LYS A 21 -4.48 -11.69 3.25
CA LYS A 21 -4.98 -12.73 2.36
C LYS A 21 -3.84 -13.42 1.62
N LEU A 22 -2.94 -12.66 0.98
CA LEU A 22 -1.80 -13.21 0.24
C LEU A 22 -0.86 -14.02 1.14
N MET A 23 -0.58 -13.54 2.35
CA MET A 23 0.20 -14.26 3.34
C MET A 23 -0.44 -15.60 3.69
N LEU A 24 -1.74 -15.60 4.01
CA LEU A 24 -2.45 -16.84 4.34
C LEU A 24 -2.44 -17.84 3.18
N GLU A 25 -2.74 -17.38 1.96
CA GLU A 25 -2.72 -18.23 0.76
C GLU A 25 -1.32 -18.78 0.49
N GLY A 26 -0.29 -17.95 0.62
CA GLY A 26 1.11 -18.36 0.43
C GLY A 26 1.62 -19.34 1.48
N PHE A 27 1.09 -19.31 2.69
CA PHE A 27 1.40 -20.30 3.75
C PHE A 27 0.48 -21.53 3.72
N GLY A 28 -0.39 -21.68 2.72
CA GLY A 28 -1.26 -22.83 2.56
C GLY A 28 -2.65 -22.70 3.18
N GLY A 29 -3.04 -21.51 3.62
CA GLY A 29 -4.37 -21.22 4.15
C GLY A 29 -4.55 -21.60 5.64
N ASP A 30 -5.80 -21.53 6.10
CA ASP A 30 -6.15 -22.00 7.45
C ASP A 30 -6.24 -23.53 7.45
N VAL A 31 -5.36 -24.18 8.20
CA VAL A 31 -5.27 -25.66 8.28
C VAL A 31 -6.56 -26.34 8.76
N ARG A 32 -7.51 -25.59 9.33
CA ARG A 32 -8.81 -26.11 9.77
C ARG A 32 -9.85 -26.19 8.65
N ARG A 33 -9.56 -25.64 7.47
CA ARG A 33 -10.49 -25.67 6.32
C ARG A 33 -10.24 -26.87 5.44
N PRO A 34 -11.27 -27.42 4.76
CA PRO A 34 -11.14 -28.59 3.91
C PRO A 34 -10.09 -28.44 2.78
N ASN A 35 -9.86 -27.20 2.34
CA ASN A 35 -8.84 -26.86 1.35
C ASN A 35 -7.56 -26.30 2.03
N GLY A 36 -7.46 -26.39 3.33
CA GLY A 36 -6.26 -26.06 4.09
C GLY A 36 -5.16 -27.05 3.72
N ALA A 37 -4.03 -26.51 3.30
CA ALA A 37 -3.02 -27.25 2.60
C ALA A 37 -2.42 -28.39 3.40
N LEU A 38 -2.11 -29.41 2.67
CA LEU A 38 -0.83 -30.11 2.70
C LEU A 38 0.29 -29.15 3.18
N ALA A 39 1.19 -29.63 4.04
CA ALA A 39 2.23 -28.87 4.71
C ALA A 39 2.71 -27.62 3.94
N SER A 40 2.63 -26.46 4.59
CA SER A 40 3.13 -25.21 4.00
C SER A 40 4.58 -25.40 3.55
N PRO A 41 4.92 -25.08 2.29
CA PRO A 41 6.28 -25.22 1.78
C PRO A 41 7.31 -24.43 2.59
N LEU A 42 6.85 -23.43 3.38
CA LEU A 42 7.66 -22.58 4.24
C LEU A 42 7.61 -22.99 5.73
N GLY A 43 7.01 -24.15 6.07
CA GLY A 43 6.99 -24.70 7.43
C GLY A 43 6.10 -23.95 8.43
N ILE A 44 5.15 -23.12 7.97
CA ILE A 44 4.22 -22.35 8.82
C ILE A 44 2.80 -22.86 8.65
N GLU A 45 2.22 -23.41 9.71
CA GLU A 45 0.82 -23.81 9.79
C GLU A 45 -0.01 -22.64 10.34
N CYS A 46 -0.86 -22.05 9.50
CA CYS A 46 -1.70 -20.93 9.89
C CYS A 46 -3.04 -21.39 10.48
N TYR A 47 -3.41 -20.82 11.61
CA TYR A 47 -4.71 -20.90 12.25
C TYR A 47 -5.32 -19.49 12.22
N HIS A 48 -6.39 -19.27 11.47
CA HIS A 48 -6.86 -17.93 11.17
C HIS A 48 -8.13 -17.56 11.94
N VAL A 49 -8.08 -16.50 12.72
CA VAL A 49 -9.25 -15.80 13.26
C VAL A 49 -9.51 -14.58 12.37
N ASN A 50 -10.53 -14.69 11.51
CA ASN A 50 -10.91 -13.60 10.61
C ASN A 50 -11.65 -12.50 11.37
N ALA A 51 -10.88 -11.66 12.06
CA ALA A 51 -11.37 -10.61 12.96
C ALA A 51 -11.93 -9.40 12.19
N ARG A 52 -13.06 -9.59 11.52
CA ARG A 52 -13.75 -8.56 10.74
C ARG A 52 -14.65 -7.71 11.62
N PHE A 53 -14.22 -6.51 11.98
CA PHE A 53 -14.96 -5.55 12.82
C PHE A 53 -15.80 -4.56 12.03
N SER A 54 -15.59 -4.40 10.74
CA SER A 54 -16.32 -3.50 9.85
C SER A 54 -16.75 -4.25 8.60
N ARG A 55 -17.95 -3.94 8.09
CA ARG A 55 -18.47 -4.53 6.83
C ARG A 55 -18.04 -3.71 5.63
N GLU A 56 -18.03 -2.38 5.78
CA GLU A 56 -17.67 -1.41 4.75
C GLU A 56 -16.53 -0.50 5.20
N LEU A 57 -15.90 0.21 4.26
CA LEU A 57 -14.84 1.17 4.57
C LEU A 57 -15.35 2.36 5.38
N SER A 58 -16.59 2.78 5.16
CA SER A 58 -17.28 3.82 5.91
C SER A 58 -17.47 3.49 7.39
N ASP A 59 -17.59 2.21 7.74
CA ASP A 59 -17.76 1.74 9.12
C ASP A 59 -16.46 1.71 9.93
N VAL A 60 -15.32 1.97 9.29
CA VAL A 60 -14.01 1.90 9.94
C VAL A 60 -13.81 3.08 10.88
N GLY A 61 -13.84 2.79 12.18
CA GLY A 61 -13.62 3.79 13.24
C GLY A 61 -14.90 4.24 13.96
N GLU A 62 -16.09 3.78 13.56
CA GLU A 62 -17.32 4.05 14.28
C GLU A 62 -17.49 3.12 15.49
N PHE A 63 -17.92 3.72 16.62
CA PHE A 63 -18.25 2.97 17.83
C PHE A 63 -19.68 2.41 17.75
N GLN A 64 -19.79 1.09 17.76
CA GLN A 64 -21.06 0.38 17.86
C GLN A 64 -20.95 -0.67 18.97
N GLY A 65 -21.90 -0.70 19.90
CA GLY A 65 -21.88 -1.67 21.02
C GLY A 65 -21.80 -3.13 20.59
N ALA A 66 -22.40 -3.48 19.45
CA ALA A 66 -22.30 -4.82 18.85
C ALA A 66 -20.85 -5.21 18.49
N LYS A 67 -19.98 -4.26 18.21
CA LYS A 67 -18.56 -4.53 17.90
C LYS A 67 -17.80 -5.07 19.12
N ILE A 68 -18.20 -4.70 20.34
CA ILE A 68 -17.58 -5.21 21.57
C ILE A 68 -17.84 -6.70 21.72
N LEU A 69 -19.07 -7.16 21.50
CA LEU A 69 -19.41 -8.58 21.55
C LEU A 69 -18.64 -9.39 20.49
N LEU A 70 -18.44 -8.81 19.31
CA LEU A 70 -17.60 -9.43 18.26
C LEU A 70 -16.14 -9.56 18.69
N ILE A 71 -15.58 -8.57 19.41
CA ILE A 71 -14.21 -8.67 19.93
C ILE A 71 -14.11 -9.86 20.90
N PHE A 72 -15.03 -9.97 21.87
CA PHE A 72 -15.06 -11.09 22.79
C PHE A 72 -15.18 -12.43 22.06
N TRP A 73 -16.03 -12.52 21.05
CA TRP A 73 -16.20 -13.73 20.25
C TRP A 73 -14.91 -14.13 19.54
N PHE A 74 -14.22 -13.18 18.86
CA PHE A 74 -12.95 -13.47 18.20
C PHE A 74 -11.84 -13.82 19.20
N CYS A 75 -11.81 -13.20 20.36
CA CYS A 75 -10.86 -13.54 21.44
C CYS A 75 -11.11 -14.96 21.96
N LEU A 76 -12.37 -15.36 22.19
CA LEU A 76 -12.73 -16.72 22.59
C LEU A 76 -12.32 -17.75 21.52
N GLN A 77 -12.53 -17.45 20.24
CA GLN A 77 -12.03 -18.30 19.15
C GLN A 77 -10.52 -18.46 19.21
N ALA A 78 -9.78 -17.35 19.39
CA ALA A 78 -8.32 -17.38 19.46
C ALA A 78 -7.83 -18.24 20.64
N ILE A 79 -8.43 -18.08 21.81
CA ILE A 79 -8.12 -18.85 23.03
C ILE A 79 -8.47 -20.33 22.84
N TRP A 80 -9.64 -20.62 22.26
CA TRP A 80 -10.01 -22.00 21.95
C TRP A 80 -9.01 -22.67 20.99
N ILE A 81 -8.62 -21.99 19.89
CA ILE A 81 -7.63 -22.48 18.95
C ILE A 81 -6.29 -22.72 19.66
N ARG A 82 -5.88 -21.77 20.50
CA ARG A 82 -4.64 -21.85 21.27
C ARG A 82 -4.54 -23.18 22.05
N PHE A 83 -5.59 -23.55 22.76
CA PHE A 83 -5.60 -24.77 23.58
C PHE A 83 -5.88 -26.02 22.76
N ARG A 84 -6.85 -25.99 21.84
CA ARG A 84 -7.27 -27.15 21.05
C ARG A 84 -6.17 -27.65 20.10
N HIS A 85 -5.38 -26.73 19.52
CA HIS A 85 -4.35 -27.05 18.53
C HIS A 85 -2.93 -26.80 19.02
N GLN A 86 -2.75 -26.41 20.28
CA GLN A 86 -1.44 -26.12 20.88
C GLN A 86 -0.64 -25.04 20.11
N VAL A 87 -1.34 -23.97 19.67
CA VAL A 87 -0.74 -22.84 18.95
C VAL A 87 -0.12 -21.88 19.94
N HIS A 88 1.17 -21.65 19.89
CA HIS A 88 1.89 -20.83 20.88
C HIS A 88 2.28 -19.44 20.37
N TYR A 89 2.24 -19.21 19.05
CA TYR A 89 2.65 -17.98 18.41
C TYR A 89 1.42 -17.19 17.94
N LEU A 90 1.37 -15.92 18.32
CA LEU A 90 0.32 -14.97 17.92
C LEU A 90 0.90 -14.00 16.90
N TYR A 91 0.27 -13.91 15.74
CA TYR A 91 0.49 -12.85 14.76
C TYR A 91 -0.67 -11.87 14.85
N TYR A 92 -0.34 -10.60 15.03
CA TYR A 92 -1.32 -9.52 15.17
C TYR A 92 -0.95 -8.29 14.33
N VAL A 93 -1.95 -7.63 13.76
CA VAL A 93 -1.79 -6.39 13.01
C VAL A 93 -2.31 -5.23 13.84
N PRO A 94 -1.44 -4.37 14.39
CA PRO A 94 -1.83 -3.23 15.20
C PRO A 94 -2.63 -2.21 14.38
N ALA A 95 -3.56 -1.53 15.04
CA ALA A 95 -4.33 -0.46 14.44
C ALA A 95 -3.48 0.80 14.22
N PRO A 96 -3.85 1.64 13.24
CA PRO A 96 -3.32 3.00 13.14
C PRO A 96 -3.72 3.83 14.36
N GLY A 97 -3.06 4.99 14.56
CA GLY A 97 -3.31 5.91 15.66
C GLY A 97 -4.70 6.55 15.61
N LYS A 98 -5.70 5.82 16.13
CA LYS A 98 -7.09 6.27 16.32
C LYS A 98 -7.62 5.76 17.66
N PRO A 99 -8.37 6.58 18.45
CA PRO A 99 -8.80 6.18 19.80
C PRO A 99 -9.60 4.87 19.83
N VAL A 100 -10.65 4.75 19.02
CA VAL A 100 -11.53 3.57 18.97
C VAL A 100 -10.75 2.30 18.62
N ALA A 101 -9.80 2.42 17.69
CA ALA A 101 -8.97 1.30 17.26
C ALA A 101 -7.98 0.89 18.37
N LEU A 102 -7.42 1.86 19.11
CA LEU A 102 -6.52 1.60 20.23
C LEU A 102 -7.24 0.86 21.37
N TYR A 103 -8.46 1.29 21.75
CA TYR A 103 -9.24 0.59 22.79
C TYR A 103 -9.61 -0.84 22.38
N ARG A 104 -9.90 -1.07 21.11
CA ARG A 104 -10.08 -2.41 20.56
C ARG A 104 -8.81 -3.25 20.76
N ASP A 105 -7.66 -2.72 20.40
CA ASP A 105 -6.38 -3.41 20.52
C ASP A 105 -6.04 -3.70 21.98
N TRP A 106 -6.32 -2.78 22.90
CA TRP A 106 -6.14 -3.03 24.34
C TRP A 106 -6.98 -4.22 24.82
N LEU A 107 -8.25 -4.29 24.42
CA LEU A 107 -9.13 -5.38 24.84
C LEU A 107 -8.63 -6.72 24.28
N ILE A 108 -8.21 -6.77 23.01
CA ILE A 108 -7.66 -7.97 22.39
C ILE A 108 -6.37 -8.38 23.08
N MET A 109 -5.44 -7.46 23.34
CA MET A 109 -4.19 -7.76 24.03
C MET A 109 -4.45 -8.23 25.46
N PHE A 110 -5.33 -7.58 26.21
CA PHE A 110 -5.69 -8.00 27.58
C PHE A 110 -6.26 -9.42 27.61
N LEU A 111 -7.15 -9.76 26.68
CA LEU A 111 -7.83 -11.05 26.65
C LEU A 111 -6.98 -12.18 26.04
N CYS A 112 -6.22 -11.90 25.00
CA CYS A 112 -5.53 -12.95 24.24
C CYS A 112 -4.06 -13.09 24.62
N ARG A 113 -3.32 -11.97 24.80
CA ARG A 113 -1.86 -12.00 24.99
C ARG A 113 -1.36 -12.95 26.07
N PRO A 114 -2.02 -13.09 27.25
CA PRO A 114 -1.55 -13.98 28.32
C PRO A 114 -1.49 -15.46 27.93
N PHE A 115 -2.24 -15.90 26.94
CA PHE A 115 -2.32 -17.30 26.54
C PHE A 115 -1.28 -17.70 25.48
N PHE A 116 -0.58 -16.74 24.88
CA PHE A 116 0.43 -17.02 23.85
C PHE A 116 1.85 -16.80 24.39
N LYS A 117 2.75 -17.71 24.05
CA LYS A 117 4.15 -17.65 24.50
C LYS A 117 4.90 -16.52 23.82
N LYS A 118 4.68 -16.34 22.50
CA LYS A 118 5.38 -15.34 21.68
C LYS A 118 4.42 -14.60 20.77
N MET A 119 4.74 -13.34 20.49
CA MET A 119 3.90 -12.46 19.69
C MET A 119 4.71 -11.73 18.61
N ALA A 120 4.21 -11.82 17.37
CA ALA A 120 4.65 -10.99 16.26
C ALA A 120 3.62 -9.88 15.98
N LEU A 121 4.09 -8.65 15.86
CA LEU A 121 3.31 -7.51 15.37
C LEU A 121 3.74 -7.19 13.94
N HIS A 122 2.78 -7.08 13.02
CA HIS A 122 3.05 -6.67 11.64
C HIS A 122 2.44 -5.30 11.35
N TRP A 123 3.29 -4.32 11.07
CA TRP A 123 2.95 -2.90 10.96
C TRP A 123 2.61 -2.51 9.52
N HIS A 124 1.34 -2.62 9.13
CA HIS A 124 0.88 -2.15 7.82
C HIS A 124 0.59 -0.65 7.78
N ALA A 125 0.32 -0.03 8.92
CA ALA A 125 0.18 1.42 9.05
C ALA A 125 1.37 1.99 9.84
N ALA A 126 1.69 3.26 9.61
CA ALA A 126 2.78 3.95 10.27
C ALA A 126 2.28 5.07 11.18
N GLY A 127 3.07 5.36 12.25
CA GLY A 127 2.90 6.56 13.06
C GLY A 127 2.11 6.38 14.35
N LEU A 128 1.85 5.15 14.81
CA LEU A 128 1.21 4.89 16.10
C LEU A 128 2.03 5.50 17.25
N ALA A 129 3.35 5.34 17.26
CA ALA A 129 4.22 5.86 18.31
C ALA A 129 4.12 7.37 18.43
N LYS A 130 4.23 8.09 17.31
CA LYS A 130 4.08 9.56 17.28
C LYS A 130 2.69 9.99 17.74
N TRP A 131 1.65 9.33 17.27
CA TRP A 131 0.28 9.62 17.66
C TRP A 131 0.05 9.38 19.16
N LEU A 132 0.60 8.33 19.75
CA LEU A 132 0.54 8.09 21.19
C LEU A 132 1.21 9.23 21.97
N GLU A 133 2.30 9.78 21.48
CA GLU A 133 3.02 10.89 22.14
C GLU A 133 2.29 12.22 22.03
N THR A 134 1.69 12.51 20.87
CA THR A 134 1.11 13.82 20.58
C THR A 134 -0.38 13.93 20.87
N SER A 135 -1.11 12.82 20.82
CA SER A 135 -2.59 12.82 20.81
C SER A 135 -3.21 12.02 21.96
N THR A 136 -2.39 11.42 22.85
CA THR A 136 -2.91 10.69 24.02
C THR A 136 -2.29 11.19 25.33
N ASN A 137 -3.03 10.97 26.44
CA ASN A 137 -2.52 11.28 27.77
C ASN A 137 -1.51 10.19 28.24
N ILE A 138 -0.78 10.51 29.32
CA ILE A 138 0.26 9.63 29.87
C ILE A 138 -0.28 8.25 30.30
N ASN A 139 -1.51 8.20 30.82
CA ASN A 139 -2.12 6.96 31.29
C ASN A 139 -2.44 6.02 30.11
N SER A 140 -3.01 6.58 29.04
CA SER A 140 -3.30 5.81 27.81
C SER A 140 -2.00 5.28 27.15
N ARG A 141 -0.93 6.06 27.14
CA ARG A 141 0.39 5.60 26.67
C ARG A 141 0.93 4.46 27.53
N ALA A 142 0.92 4.64 28.84
CA ALA A 142 1.40 3.62 29.78
C ALA A 142 0.58 2.33 29.66
N ALA A 143 -0.75 2.42 29.55
CA ALA A 143 -1.62 1.27 29.34
C ALA A 143 -1.31 0.55 28.02
N THR A 144 -1.11 1.30 26.92
CA THR A 144 -0.72 0.70 25.64
C THR A 144 0.58 -0.07 25.75
N TYR A 145 1.61 0.56 26.30
CA TYR A 145 2.91 -0.10 26.47
C TYR A 145 2.83 -1.33 27.37
N ARG A 146 2.07 -1.26 28.46
CA ARG A 146 1.90 -2.40 29.37
C ARG A 146 1.18 -3.58 28.73
N LEU A 147 0.14 -3.32 27.91
CA LEU A 147 -0.66 -4.39 27.28
C LEU A 147 0.05 -5.07 26.14
N PHE A 148 0.84 -4.32 25.36
CA PHE A 148 1.54 -4.90 24.19
C PHE A 148 2.85 -5.59 24.59
N ARG A 149 3.55 -5.12 25.62
CA ARG A 149 4.86 -5.68 26.01
C ARG A 149 4.72 -7.04 26.75
N PRO A 150 5.69 -7.95 26.58
CA PRO A 150 6.78 -7.89 25.61
C PRO A 150 6.34 -8.27 24.20
N VAL A 151 6.95 -7.62 23.20
CA VAL A 151 6.82 -7.97 21.78
C VAL A 151 8.06 -8.78 21.38
N ASP A 152 7.88 -9.99 20.90
CA ASP A 152 9.01 -10.85 20.51
C ASP A 152 9.56 -10.45 19.13
N LEU A 153 8.66 -10.11 18.20
CA LEU A 153 9.00 -9.70 16.84
C LEU A 153 8.11 -8.56 16.37
N SER A 154 8.68 -7.47 15.88
CA SER A 154 7.99 -6.48 15.05
C SER A 154 8.43 -6.64 13.61
N ILE A 155 7.48 -6.86 12.73
CA ILE A 155 7.64 -6.88 11.29
C ILE A 155 7.18 -5.51 10.78
N VAL A 156 8.07 -4.78 10.16
CA VAL A 156 7.83 -3.43 9.65
C VAL A 156 8.04 -3.39 8.15
N LEU A 157 7.33 -2.52 7.44
CA LEU A 157 7.45 -2.41 5.98
C LEU A 157 8.66 -1.57 5.55
N SER A 158 9.18 -0.72 6.45
CA SER A 158 10.31 0.17 6.16
C SER A 158 11.00 0.60 7.44
N ARG A 159 12.16 1.24 7.33
CA ARG A 159 12.85 1.85 8.47
C ARG A 159 12.05 3.00 9.09
N TYR A 160 11.20 3.66 8.31
CA TYR A 160 10.29 4.69 8.83
C TYR A 160 9.42 4.19 9.99
N ASN A 161 9.05 2.90 10.01
CA ASN A 161 8.25 2.28 11.07
C ASN A 161 9.06 1.83 12.30
N PHE A 162 10.38 1.98 12.34
CA PHE A 162 11.19 1.54 13.48
C PHE A 162 10.76 2.18 14.78
N ALA A 163 10.41 3.47 14.75
CA ALA A 163 9.93 4.17 15.94
C ALA A 163 8.68 3.52 16.57
N ASP A 164 7.77 2.98 15.75
CA ASP A 164 6.59 2.27 16.23
C ASP A 164 6.98 0.97 16.96
N ALA A 165 7.92 0.22 16.40
CA ALA A 165 8.40 -1.04 16.97
C ALA A 165 9.29 -0.84 18.22
N GLU A 166 10.18 0.15 18.21
CA GLU A 166 11.08 0.48 19.31
C GLU A 166 10.33 0.94 20.56
N LYS A 167 9.30 1.79 20.39
CA LYS A 167 8.47 2.26 21.51
C LYS A 167 7.73 1.12 22.22
N LEU A 168 7.43 0.04 21.55
CA LEU A 168 6.85 -1.15 22.14
C LEU A 168 7.92 -2.15 22.69
N LEU A 169 9.20 -1.77 22.68
CA LEU A 169 10.33 -2.60 23.16
C LEU A 169 10.34 -3.99 22.50
N SER A 170 10.22 -4.01 21.18
CA SER A 170 10.33 -5.27 20.44
C SER A 170 11.72 -5.86 20.58
N ARG A 171 11.79 -7.16 20.91
CA ARG A 171 13.07 -7.87 21.04
C ARG A 171 13.80 -7.95 19.70
N ARG A 172 13.04 -8.09 18.63
CA ARG A 172 13.54 -8.11 17.24
C ARG A 172 12.68 -7.24 16.36
N ILE A 173 13.33 -6.52 15.45
CA ILE A 173 12.67 -5.75 14.38
C ILE A 173 13.19 -6.31 13.06
N ARG A 174 12.28 -6.64 12.14
CA ARG A 174 12.59 -7.11 10.79
C ARG A 174 11.85 -6.26 9.76
N VAL A 175 12.57 -5.83 8.74
CA VAL A 175 11.95 -5.18 7.58
C VAL A 175 11.52 -6.27 6.61
N VAL A 176 10.24 -6.27 6.26
CA VAL A 176 9.65 -7.16 5.27
C VAL A 176 8.76 -6.31 4.38
N ASP A 177 9.19 -6.07 3.16
CA ASP A 177 8.41 -5.31 2.18
C ASP A 177 7.10 -6.03 1.84
N ASN A 178 6.04 -5.31 1.52
CA ASN A 178 4.84 -5.88 0.93
C ASN A 178 5.19 -6.58 -0.40
N GLY A 179 4.48 -7.64 -0.73
CA GLY A 179 4.69 -8.33 -2.01
C GLY A 179 3.39 -8.79 -2.63
N ILE A 180 3.30 -8.71 -3.95
CA ILE A 180 2.12 -9.12 -4.71
C ILE A 180 2.50 -10.16 -5.77
N PRO A 181 1.56 -11.02 -6.20
CA PRO A 181 1.73 -11.81 -7.42
C PRO A 181 2.11 -10.88 -8.57
N ASP A 182 2.99 -11.32 -9.45
CA ASP A 182 3.33 -10.52 -10.62
C ASP A 182 2.08 -10.34 -11.51
N PRO A 183 1.54 -9.12 -11.65
CA PRO A 183 0.37 -8.88 -12.49
C PRO A 183 0.72 -8.82 -13.99
N CYS A 184 2.02 -8.89 -14.32
CA CYS A 184 2.52 -8.77 -15.67
C CYS A 184 3.63 -9.81 -15.94
N PRO A 185 3.33 -11.12 -15.90
CA PRO A 185 4.33 -12.18 -16.04
C PRO A 185 4.96 -12.20 -17.45
N ASP A 186 4.28 -11.66 -18.45
CA ASP A 186 4.73 -11.52 -19.83
C ASP A 186 5.43 -10.16 -20.10
N PHE A 187 5.94 -9.50 -19.06
CA PHE A 187 6.54 -8.17 -19.17
C PHE A 187 7.67 -8.12 -20.21
N ASP A 188 8.63 -9.02 -20.11
CA ASP A 188 9.84 -9.01 -20.95
C ASP A 188 9.54 -9.28 -22.43
N GLU A 189 8.51 -10.08 -22.71
CA GLU A 189 8.12 -10.45 -24.07
C GLU A 189 7.21 -9.42 -24.73
N ARG A 190 6.33 -8.79 -23.98
CA ARG A 190 5.25 -7.96 -24.52
C ARG A 190 5.29 -6.51 -24.06
N ILE A 191 5.35 -6.26 -22.77
CA ILE A 191 5.16 -4.91 -22.21
C ILE A 191 6.48 -4.13 -22.23
N GLY A 192 7.60 -4.75 -21.87
CA GLY A 192 8.92 -4.11 -21.85
C GLY A 192 9.32 -3.50 -23.19
N PRO A 193 9.26 -4.28 -24.31
CA PRO A 193 9.53 -3.74 -25.64
C PRO A 193 8.65 -2.55 -26.03
N LEU A 194 7.36 -2.60 -25.74
CA LEU A 194 6.42 -1.49 -25.99
C LEU A 194 6.78 -0.25 -25.14
N ARG A 195 7.16 -0.43 -23.87
CA ARG A 195 7.64 0.65 -23.00
C ARG A 195 8.87 1.32 -23.56
N GLN A 196 9.86 0.53 -23.98
CA GLN A 196 11.10 1.05 -24.58
C GLN A 196 10.83 1.82 -25.87
N GLN A 197 9.98 1.29 -26.76
CA GLN A 197 9.58 1.97 -27.99
C GLN A 197 8.89 3.32 -27.69
N ARG A 198 7.91 3.33 -26.79
CA ARG A 198 7.21 4.56 -26.39
C ARG A 198 8.14 5.55 -25.69
N PHE A 199 9.06 5.07 -24.87
CA PHE A 199 10.10 5.92 -24.26
C PHE A 199 11.01 6.55 -25.30
N ALA A 200 11.52 5.77 -26.24
CA ALA A 200 12.37 6.28 -27.31
C ALA A 200 11.65 7.37 -28.13
N LEU A 201 10.36 7.14 -28.47
CA LEU A 201 9.54 8.09 -29.21
C LEU A 201 9.34 9.40 -28.42
N ARG A 202 8.87 9.34 -27.17
CA ARG A 202 8.63 10.56 -26.37
C ARG A 202 9.92 11.32 -26.09
N ARG A 203 11.06 10.62 -25.89
CA ARG A 203 12.37 11.22 -25.71
C ARG A 203 12.83 11.95 -26.97
N SER A 204 12.69 11.33 -28.15
CA SER A 204 13.09 11.92 -29.42
C SER A 204 12.32 13.21 -29.69
N ILE A 205 10.99 13.20 -29.51
CA ILE A 205 10.16 14.39 -29.68
C ILE A 205 10.52 15.48 -28.65
N PHE A 206 10.70 15.09 -27.38
CA PHE A 206 11.04 16.04 -26.32
C PHE A 206 12.41 16.70 -26.52
N THR A 207 13.35 16.01 -27.19
CA THR A 207 14.68 16.53 -27.55
C THR A 207 14.69 17.28 -28.90
N GLY A 208 13.53 17.50 -29.52
CA GLY A 208 13.36 18.37 -30.70
C GLY A 208 13.38 17.65 -32.05
N GLN A 209 13.22 16.31 -32.08
CA GLN A 209 13.03 15.62 -33.37
C GLN A 209 11.61 15.91 -33.90
N PRO A 210 11.48 16.21 -35.21
CA PRO A 210 10.17 16.50 -35.80
C PRO A 210 9.24 15.27 -35.71
N CYS A 211 7.99 15.55 -35.44
CA CYS A 211 6.92 14.55 -35.42
C CYS A 211 5.66 15.16 -35.99
N ASP A 212 5.08 14.53 -37.01
CA ASP A 212 3.90 15.05 -37.71
C ASP A 212 2.60 14.88 -36.93
N GLN A 213 2.59 14.02 -35.92
CA GLN A 213 1.40 13.74 -35.11
C GLN A 213 1.68 14.05 -33.62
N THR A 214 0.64 14.56 -32.96
CA THR A 214 0.71 14.76 -31.51
C THR A 214 0.74 13.43 -30.79
N LEU A 215 1.82 13.19 -30.00
CA LEU A 215 1.96 12.03 -29.15
C LEU A 215 1.14 12.23 -27.87
N VAL A 216 0.15 11.37 -27.65
CA VAL A 216 -0.57 11.31 -26.36
C VAL A 216 0.21 10.45 -25.38
N VAL A 217 0.54 11.03 -24.22
CA VAL A 217 1.21 10.37 -23.10
C VAL A 217 0.21 10.20 -21.96
N ASN A 218 -0.10 8.97 -21.63
CA ASN A 218 -1.06 8.62 -20.58
C ASN A 218 -0.40 8.63 -19.20
N VAL A 219 -0.85 9.51 -18.31
CA VAL A 219 -0.44 9.59 -16.91
C VAL A 219 -1.53 8.97 -16.06
N LEU A 220 -1.24 7.90 -15.32
CA LEU A 220 -2.22 7.19 -14.51
C LEU A 220 -2.16 7.63 -13.04
N PHE A 221 -3.30 8.02 -12.49
CA PHE A 221 -3.56 8.15 -11.06
C PHE A 221 -4.51 7.02 -10.63
N LEU A 222 -4.06 6.12 -9.76
CA LEU A 222 -4.83 4.95 -9.31
C LEU A 222 -4.86 4.90 -7.77
N ALA A 223 -5.90 5.47 -7.16
CA ALA A 223 -6.10 5.49 -5.70
C ALA A 223 -7.51 5.99 -5.38
N HIS A 224 -7.91 5.96 -4.08
CA HIS A 224 -9.05 6.78 -3.65
C HIS A 224 -8.85 8.23 -4.07
N CYS A 225 -9.84 8.79 -4.72
CA CYS A 225 -9.81 10.16 -5.23
C CYS A 225 -10.06 11.15 -4.08
N THR A 226 -9.01 11.43 -3.30
CA THR A 226 -9.05 12.38 -2.20
C THR A 226 -7.95 13.43 -2.35
N ARG A 227 -8.14 14.58 -1.72
CA ARG A 227 -7.14 15.65 -1.67
C ARG A 227 -5.82 15.16 -1.08
N GLU A 228 -5.89 14.40 0.02
CA GLU A 228 -4.70 13.84 0.64
C GLU A 228 -3.92 12.86 -0.25
N LYS A 229 -4.59 12.13 -1.13
CA LYS A 229 -3.95 11.26 -2.14
C LYS A 229 -3.44 12.04 -3.35
N GLY A 230 -3.82 13.32 -3.49
CA GLY A 230 -3.26 14.25 -4.47
C GLY A 230 -3.97 14.32 -5.80
N ILE A 231 -5.26 13.94 -5.89
CA ILE A 231 -6.01 13.96 -7.16
C ILE A 231 -6.06 15.37 -7.78
N PHE A 232 -6.31 16.40 -6.97
CA PHE A 232 -6.40 17.79 -7.44
C PHE A 232 -5.03 18.32 -7.89
N ALA A 233 -3.98 18.00 -7.16
CA ALA A 233 -2.61 18.35 -7.53
C ALA A 233 -2.20 17.66 -8.84
N ALA A 234 -2.61 16.41 -9.05
CA ALA A 234 -2.36 15.66 -10.28
C ALA A 234 -3.03 16.33 -11.49
N VAL A 235 -4.31 16.77 -11.36
CA VAL A 235 -5.01 17.50 -12.43
C VAL A 235 -4.29 18.82 -12.73
N ALA A 236 -4.04 19.64 -11.72
CA ALA A 236 -3.38 20.92 -11.88
C ALA A 236 -2.01 20.79 -12.57
N ALA A 237 -1.22 19.81 -12.16
CA ALA A 237 0.10 19.55 -12.70
C ALA A 237 0.09 19.10 -14.17
N VAL A 238 -0.85 18.23 -14.55
CA VAL A 238 -0.98 17.79 -15.95
C VAL A 238 -1.41 18.96 -16.85
N LEU A 239 -2.33 19.82 -16.39
CA LEU A 239 -2.70 21.03 -17.13
C LEU A 239 -1.53 21.99 -17.29
N GLN A 240 -0.75 22.21 -16.22
CA GLN A 240 0.45 23.04 -16.23
C GLN A 240 1.49 22.48 -17.20
N ALA A 241 1.78 21.18 -17.14
CA ALA A 241 2.74 20.52 -18.04
C ALA A 241 2.31 20.62 -19.51
N ASN A 242 1.02 20.49 -19.81
CA ASN A 242 0.49 20.66 -21.16
C ASN A 242 0.67 22.09 -21.69
N ARG A 243 0.46 23.12 -20.85
CA ARG A 243 0.74 24.52 -21.20
C ARG A 243 2.21 24.75 -21.52
N GLU A 244 3.12 24.15 -20.74
CA GLU A 244 4.56 24.25 -21.00
C GLU A 244 4.97 23.52 -22.28
N LEU A 245 4.43 22.35 -22.57
CA LEU A 245 4.66 21.62 -23.83
C LEU A 245 4.19 22.44 -25.04
N ALA A 246 2.99 23.05 -24.94
CA ALA A 246 2.45 23.94 -25.98
C ALA A 246 3.31 25.21 -26.20
N ALA A 247 3.78 25.84 -25.09
CA ALA A 247 4.69 27.00 -25.17
C ALA A 247 6.03 26.65 -25.83
N ARG A 248 6.53 25.43 -25.62
CA ARG A 248 7.72 24.89 -26.27
C ARG A 248 7.46 24.38 -27.71
N ARG A 249 6.22 24.42 -28.17
CA ARG A 249 5.76 23.87 -29.47
C ARG A 249 6.09 22.40 -29.68
N LEU A 250 6.11 21.62 -28.60
CA LEU A 250 6.33 20.18 -28.68
C LEU A 250 5.02 19.45 -28.97
N PRO A 251 4.97 18.53 -29.96
CA PRO A 251 3.76 17.77 -30.29
C PRO A 251 3.57 16.60 -29.30
N ILE A 252 3.48 16.93 -28.01
CA ILE A 252 3.18 16.00 -26.91
C ILE A 252 2.00 16.55 -26.13
N GLN A 253 1.06 15.67 -25.79
CA GLN A 253 -0.07 15.98 -24.92
C GLN A 253 -0.17 14.95 -23.80
N LEU A 254 -0.15 15.40 -22.55
CA LEU A 254 -0.39 14.55 -21.40
C LEU A 254 -1.89 14.37 -21.18
N LYS A 255 -2.33 13.12 -20.98
CA LYS A 255 -3.69 12.77 -20.60
C LYS A 255 -3.68 12.09 -19.23
N LEU A 256 -4.37 12.67 -18.25
CA LEU A 256 -4.52 12.09 -16.92
C LEU A 256 -5.68 11.10 -16.92
N LEU A 257 -5.36 9.84 -16.70
CA LEU A 257 -6.31 8.77 -16.45
C LEU A 257 -6.44 8.60 -14.93
N THR A 258 -7.61 8.88 -14.37
CA THR A 258 -7.86 8.74 -12.94
C THR A 258 -8.75 7.55 -12.66
N ALA A 259 -8.38 6.70 -11.71
CA ALA A 259 -9.17 5.54 -11.32
C ALA A 259 -9.22 5.39 -9.79
N GLY A 260 -10.44 5.22 -9.27
CA GLY A 260 -10.77 5.10 -7.86
C GLY A 260 -12.06 5.79 -7.50
N ASN A 261 -12.59 5.48 -6.30
CA ASN A 261 -13.78 6.14 -5.78
C ASN A 261 -13.42 7.42 -5.02
N PHE A 262 -14.31 8.40 -5.10
CA PHE A 262 -14.32 9.51 -4.15
C PHE A 262 -14.89 9.04 -2.81
N VAL A 263 -14.22 9.42 -1.72
CA VAL A 263 -14.68 9.14 -0.35
C VAL A 263 -15.61 10.23 0.14
N SER A 264 -15.37 11.48 -0.28
CA SER A 264 -16.17 12.66 0.03
C SER A 264 -17.00 13.09 -1.16
N ASN A 265 -18.30 13.34 -0.96
CA ASN A 265 -19.17 13.93 -2.00
C ASN A 265 -18.74 15.36 -2.37
N ASP A 266 -18.23 16.14 -1.41
CA ASP A 266 -17.75 17.50 -1.67
C ASP A 266 -16.54 17.49 -2.60
N GLU A 267 -15.58 16.58 -2.35
CA GLU A 267 -14.41 16.40 -3.23
C GLU A 267 -14.83 15.93 -4.62
N LYS A 268 -15.85 15.07 -4.72
CA LYS A 268 -16.38 14.65 -6.02
C LYS A 268 -17.00 15.83 -6.78
N LEU A 269 -17.83 16.63 -6.13
CA LEU A 269 -18.43 17.82 -6.75
C LEU A 269 -17.39 18.85 -7.17
N GLU A 270 -16.33 19.04 -6.38
CA GLU A 270 -15.21 19.92 -6.73
C GLU A 270 -14.47 19.39 -7.97
N PHE A 271 -14.18 18.09 -8.03
CA PHE A 271 -13.55 17.46 -9.17
C PHE A 271 -14.42 17.57 -10.45
N ASP A 272 -15.72 17.31 -10.34
CA ASP A 272 -16.66 17.39 -11.46
C ASP A 272 -16.71 18.84 -12.02
N ARG A 273 -16.71 19.86 -11.15
CA ARG A 273 -16.64 21.28 -11.57
C ARG A 273 -15.31 21.60 -12.26
N LEU A 274 -14.20 21.10 -11.74
CA LEU A 274 -12.89 21.30 -12.34
C LEU A 274 -12.82 20.69 -13.75
N CYS A 275 -13.41 19.52 -13.95
CA CYS A 275 -13.49 18.85 -15.25
C CYS A 275 -14.48 19.51 -16.24
N GLN A 276 -15.31 20.48 -15.82
CA GLN A 276 -16.11 21.30 -16.73
C GLN A 276 -15.28 22.35 -17.49
N ASN A 277 -14.08 22.67 -16.98
CA ASN A 277 -13.15 23.52 -17.72
C ASN A 277 -12.73 22.82 -19.02
N PRO A 278 -12.76 23.49 -20.21
CA PRO A 278 -12.40 22.85 -21.47
C PRO A 278 -11.02 22.22 -21.52
N GLU A 279 -9.98 22.82 -20.89
CA GLU A 279 -8.65 22.27 -20.85
C GLU A 279 -8.64 20.97 -20.03
N ALA A 280 -9.32 20.95 -18.88
CA ALA A 280 -9.42 19.77 -18.04
C ALA A 280 -10.27 18.67 -18.69
N ALA A 281 -11.38 19.03 -19.35
CA ALA A 281 -12.23 18.08 -20.06
C ALA A 281 -11.49 17.31 -21.15
N MET A 282 -10.54 17.95 -21.84
CA MET A 282 -9.70 17.30 -22.85
C MET A 282 -8.56 16.46 -22.25
N ALA A 283 -8.01 16.90 -21.11
CA ALA A 283 -6.81 16.31 -20.52
C ALA A 283 -7.09 15.24 -19.45
N VAL A 284 -8.31 15.16 -18.90
CA VAL A 284 -8.64 14.27 -17.77
C VAL A 284 -9.73 13.28 -18.16
N ALA A 285 -9.50 12.00 -17.86
CA ALA A 285 -10.53 10.95 -17.99
C ALA A 285 -10.66 10.21 -16.65
N HIS A 286 -11.88 10.17 -16.09
CA HIS A 286 -12.18 9.47 -14.85
C HIS A 286 -12.88 8.15 -15.10
N HIS A 287 -12.31 7.06 -14.61
CA HIS A 287 -12.78 5.68 -14.81
C HIS A 287 -13.59 5.12 -13.65
N GLY A 288 -13.74 5.88 -12.54
CA GLY A 288 -14.34 5.34 -11.32
C GLY A 288 -13.52 4.21 -10.70
N PHE A 289 -14.17 3.35 -9.92
CA PHE A 289 -13.50 2.19 -9.32
C PHE A 289 -13.21 1.13 -10.39
N VAL A 290 -11.96 0.68 -10.43
CA VAL A 290 -11.51 -0.40 -11.33
C VAL A 290 -10.85 -1.52 -10.54
N SER A 291 -10.98 -2.74 -11.04
CA SER A 291 -10.33 -3.94 -10.47
C SER A 291 -10.08 -4.99 -11.54
N GLY A 292 -9.23 -5.99 -11.22
CA GLY A 292 -8.92 -7.08 -12.14
C GLY A 292 -8.45 -6.56 -13.51
N GLN A 293 -8.96 -7.16 -14.59
CA GLN A 293 -8.54 -6.87 -15.95
C GLN A 293 -8.63 -5.40 -16.36
N GLN A 294 -9.65 -4.66 -15.88
CA GLN A 294 -9.77 -3.23 -16.19
C GLN A 294 -8.63 -2.41 -15.59
N LYS A 295 -8.23 -2.73 -14.34
CA LYS A 295 -7.09 -2.12 -13.69
C LYS A 295 -5.79 -2.43 -14.43
N ASP A 296 -5.59 -3.69 -14.80
CA ASP A 296 -4.39 -4.12 -15.50
C ASP A 296 -4.28 -3.46 -16.89
N GLN A 297 -5.40 -3.29 -17.61
CA GLN A 297 -5.43 -2.54 -18.87
C GLN A 297 -5.02 -1.07 -18.70
N LEU A 298 -5.47 -0.40 -17.63
CA LEU A 298 -5.04 0.98 -17.35
C LEU A 298 -3.54 1.04 -17.08
N LEU A 299 -3.01 0.12 -16.28
CA LEU A 299 -1.57 0.03 -16.00
C LEU A 299 -0.75 -0.29 -17.25
N GLN A 300 -1.24 -1.16 -18.13
CA GLN A 300 -0.60 -1.48 -19.41
C GLN A 300 -0.56 -0.27 -20.36
N ASN A 301 -1.66 0.47 -20.45
CA ASN A 301 -1.84 1.59 -21.39
C ASN A 301 -1.24 2.92 -20.88
N ALA A 302 -0.88 3.00 -19.59
CA ALA A 302 -0.25 4.19 -19.03
C ALA A 302 1.21 4.29 -19.48
N ASP A 303 1.73 5.51 -19.59
CA ASP A 303 3.15 5.80 -19.84
C ASP A 303 3.90 6.20 -18.58
N MET A 304 3.17 6.76 -17.59
CA MET A 304 3.68 7.20 -16.30
C MET A 304 2.66 6.96 -15.21
N PHE A 305 3.12 6.86 -13.99
CA PHE A 305 2.28 6.76 -12.80
C PHE A 305 2.48 7.98 -11.90
N LEU A 306 1.38 8.64 -11.53
CA LEU A 306 1.40 9.85 -10.72
C LEU A 306 0.63 9.62 -9.42
N PHE A 307 1.34 9.66 -8.29
CA PHE A 307 0.75 9.45 -6.97
C PHE A 307 1.33 10.43 -5.93
N PRO A 308 0.95 11.72 -5.98
CA PRO A 308 1.51 12.76 -5.13
C PRO A 308 0.82 12.77 -3.76
N THR A 309 0.85 11.65 -3.03
CA THR A 309 0.14 11.46 -1.76
C THR A 309 0.82 12.16 -0.59
N CYS A 310 0.03 12.76 0.30
CA CYS A 310 0.40 13.21 1.64
C CYS A 310 -0.49 12.57 2.73
N TYR A 311 -1.14 11.47 2.40
CA TYR A 311 -2.04 10.77 3.31
C TYR A 311 -1.32 10.27 4.56
N LEU A 312 -1.87 10.61 5.74
CA LEU A 312 -1.23 10.30 7.02
C LEU A 312 -1.10 8.79 7.32
N GLY A 313 -1.94 7.96 6.74
CA GLY A 313 -1.88 6.50 6.90
C GLY A 313 -0.99 5.79 5.88
N GLU A 314 -0.33 6.53 4.97
CA GLU A 314 0.50 5.93 3.93
C GLU A 314 1.71 5.22 4.51
N ASN A 315 1.98 4.04 3.96
CA ASN A 315 3.20 3.30 4.28
C ASN A 315 3.79 2.69 2.99
N GLN A 316 3.49 1.45 2.64
CA GLN A 316 3.85 0.85 1.35
C GLN A 316 2.58 0.61 0.52
N PRO A 317 2.16 1.58 -0.30
CA PRO A 317 0.94 1.47 -1.10
C PRO A 317 1.09 0.43 -2.21
N VAL A 318 0.11 -0.47 -2.29
CA VAL A 318 0.10 -1.58 -3.27
C VAL A 318 0.04 -1.06 -4.72
N ASN A 319 -0.67 0.05 -4.96
CA ASN A 319 -0.75 0.67 -6.29
C ASN A 319 0.61 1.13 -6.82
N LEU A 320 1.51 1.55 -5.93
CA LEU A 320 2.89 1.91 -6.30
C LEU A 320 3.69 0.65 -6.69
N ILE A 321 3.49 -0.45 -5.95
CA ILE A 321 4.09 -1.76 -6.27
C ILE A 321 3.56 -2.28 -7.61
N GLU A 322 2.25 -2.15 -7.86
CA GLU A 322 1.64 -2.50 -9.14
C GLU A 322 2.23 -1.65 -10.29
N ALA A 323 2.39 -0.34 -10.10
CA ALA A 323 3.03 0.52 -11.10
C ALA A 323 4.47 0.09 -11.42
N MET A 324 5.25 -0.31 -10.39
CA MET A 324 6.60 -0.87 -10.58
C MET A 324 6.55 -2.19 -11.36
N ALA A 325 5.59 -3.07 -11.07
CA ALA A 325 5.42 -4.34 -11.76
C ALA A 325 5.20 -4.15 -13.28
N PHE A 326 4.47 -3.09 -13.66
CA PHE A 326 4.28 -2.72 -15.05
C PHE A 326 5.40 -1.83 -15.62
N GLY A 327 6.50 -1.60 -14.90
CA GLY A 327 7.61 -0.77 -15.34
C GLY A 327 7.20 0.66 -15.68
N LEU A 328 6.31 1.26 -14.91
CA LEU A 328 5.88 2.64 -15.11
C LEU A 328 6.83 3.62 -14.43
N PRO A 329 7.37 4.65 -15.12
CA PRO A 329 7.97 5.80 -14.46
C PRO A 329 7.01 6.39 -13.43
N ILE A 330 7.48 6.58 -12.20
CA ILE A 330 6.65 6.98 -11.06
C ILE A 330 6.98 8.41 -10.64
N ILE A 331 5.96 9.22 -10.39
CA ILE A 331 6.09 10.50 -9.68
C ILE A 331 5.33 10.37 -8.37
N THR A 332 6.04 10.51 -7.25
CA THR A 332 5.45 10.44 -5.92
C THR A 332 6.21 11.34 -4.94
N THR A 333 5.64 11.58 -3.77
CA THR A 333 6.20 12.50 -2.78
C THR A 333 7.27 11.83 -1.91
N ARG A 334 8.17 12.66 -1.33
CA ARG A 334 9.09 12.28 -0.24
C ARG A 334 8.31 12.13 1.07
N TRP A 335 7.21 11.40 1.04
CA TRP A 335 6.32 11.24 2.17
C TRP A 335 6.55 9.89 2.85
N ARG A 336 6.85 9.91 4.16
CA ARG A 336 7.01 8.72 5.00
C ARG A 336 7.97 7.69 4.41
N SER A 337 7.49 6.47 4.16
CA SER A 337 8.28 5.34 3.64
C SER A 337 8.40 5.30 2.11
N LEU A 338 7.70 6.18 1.38
CA LEU A 338 7.71 6.15 -0.09
C LEU A 338 9.11 6.24 -0.71
N PRO A 339 10.04 7.10 -0.19
CA PRO A 339 11.40 7.14 -0.72
C PRO A 339 12.14 5.80 -0.61
N GLU A 340 11.86 5.00 0.44
CA GLU A 340 12.50 3.70 0.64
C GLU A 340 12.01 2.62 -0.34
N MET A 341 10.87 2.84 -1.00
CA MET A 341 10.33 1.92 -2.01
C MET A 341 11.03 2.02 -3.37
N LEU A 342 11.53 3.21 -3.70
CA LEU A 342 12.09 3.53 -5.01
C LEU A 342 13.60 3.26 -5.05
N PRO A 343 14.17 3.08 -6.27
CA PRO A 343 15.62 2.96 -6.42
C PRO A 343 16.37 4.17 -5.82
N PRO A 344 17.60 3.99 -5.34
CA PRO A 344 18.45 5.11 -4.94
C PRO A 344 18.52 6.18 -6.04
N ASP A 345 18.52 7.45 -5.65
CA ASP A 345 18.62 8.60 -6.56
C ASP A 345 17.53 8.67 -7.65
N TYR A 346 16.34 8.15 -7.34
CA TYR A 346 15.23 8.17 -8.28
C TYR A 346 14.68 9.60 -8.45
N SER A 347 14.65 10.07 -9.72
CA SER A 347 14.35 11.46 -10.08
C SER A 347 12.86 11.84 -10.01
N GLY A 348 11.95 10.88 -9.86
CA GLY A 348 10.50 11.12 -9.72
C GLY A 348 10.02 11.41 -8.30
N LEU A 349 10.94 11.58 -7.33
CA LEU A 349 10.61 11.94 -5.94
C LEU A 349 10.51 13.45 -5.78
N ILE A 350 9.30 13.95 -5.49
CA ILE A 350 8.97 15.35 -5.27
C ILE A 350 8.77 15.68 -3.78
N SER A 351 8.85 16.97 -3.41
CA SER A 351 8.75 17.41 -2.01
C SER A 351 7.33 17.32 -1.44
N GLY A 352 6.31 17.56 -2.28
CA GLY A 352 4.90 17.58 -1.85
C GLY A 352 3.92 17.70 -3.02
N GLN A 353 2.72 18.21 -2.73
CA GLN A 353 1.63 18.36 -3.71
C GLN A 353 1.68 19.71 -4.48
N ASN A 354 2.87 20.25 -4.72
CA ASN A 354 3.01 21.46 -5.53
C ASN A 354 2.87 21.13 -7.01
N ALA A 355 1.92 21.76 -7.69
CA ALA A 355 1.60 21.48 -9.09
C ALA A 355 2.77 21.80 -10.04
N ASP A 356 3.55 22.86 -9.78
CA ASP A 356 4.68 23.25 -10.62
C ASP A 356 5.82 22.24 -10.50
N GLU A 357 6.12 21.74 -9.27
CA GLU A 357 7.11 20.71 -9.03
C GLU A 357 6.71 19.38 -9.69
N ILE A 358 5.43 19.01 -9.58
CA ILE A 358 4.90 17.80 -10.23
C ILE A 358 4.99 17.93 -11.75
N ALA A 359 4.60 19.09 -12.33
CA ALA A 359 4.69 19.35 -13.76
C ALA A 359 6.13 19.27 -14.27
N ALA A 360 7.07 19.89 -13.57
CA ALA A 360 8.49 19.81 -13.88
C ALA A 360 9.01 18.36 -13.85
N SER A 361 8.58 17.58 -12.85
CA SER A 361 8.92 16.14 -12.74
C SER A 361 8.31 15.32 -13.88
N LEU A 362 7.05 15.57 -14.28
CA LEU A 362 6.42 14.95 -15.46
C LEU A 362 7.25 15.20 -16.72
N LEU A 363 7.61 16.46 -16.97
CA LEU A 363 8.40 16.84 -18.14
C LEU A 363 9.80 16.22 -18.12
N ASN A 364 10.46 16.16 -16.96
CA ASN A 364 11.76 15.53 -16.82
C ASN A 364 11.69 14.04 -17.14
N LEU A 365 10.72 13.32 -16.59
CA LEU A 365 10.59 11.87 -16.78
C LEU A 365 10.19 11.47 -18.21
N LEU A 366 9.65 12.39 -19.03
CA LEU A 366 9.39 12.13 -20.45
C LEU A 366 10.67 11.66 -21.20
N ALA A 367 11.83 12.20 -20.81
CA ALA A 367 13.08 11.96 -21.51
C ALA A 367 14.13 11.17 -20.71
N THR A 368 13.95 11.00 -19.41
CA THR A 368 14.99 10.46 -18.53
C THR A 368 14.69 9.08 -17.94
N GLU A 369 13.43 8.63 -17.93
CA GLU A 369 13.06 7.39 -17.24
C GLU A 369 12.22 6.46 -18.12
N SER A 370 12.73 5.26 -18.37
CA SER A 370 12.05 4.21 -19.13
C SER A 370 11.13 3.33 -18.28
N GLY A 371 11.35 3.30 -16.96
CA GLY A 371 10.66 2.43 -16.02
C GLY A 371 11.30 1.06 -15.78
N GLU A 372 12.34 0.71 -16.51
CA GLU A 372 13.01 -0.60 -16.40
C GLU A 372 13.59 -0.84 -14.99
N ARG A 373 14.24 0.17 -14.40
CA ARG A 373 14.75 0.09 -13.03
C ARG A 373 13.65 -0.19 -11.99
N LEU A 374 12.44 0.28 -12.25
CA LEU A 374 11.28 0.06 -11.39
C LEU A 374 10.78 -1.37 -11.50
N ARG A 375 10.72 -1.94 -12.71
CA ARG A 375 10.42 -3.37 -12.90
C ARG A 375 11.44 -4.26 -12.19
N GLN A 376 12.73 -3.98 -12.31
CA GLN A 376 13.79 -4.72 -11.61
C GLN A 376 13.63 -4.59 -10.09
N THR A 377 13.27 -3.41 -9.58
CA THR A 377 13.01 -3.19 -8.16
C THR A 377 11.80 -4.00 -7.68
N PHE A 378 10.73 -4.09 -8.47
CA PHE A 378 9.59 -4.95 -8.18
C PHE A 378 10.00 -6.41 -8.03
N LEU A 379 10.72 -6.96 -9.01
CA LEU A 379 11.14 -8.37 -9.00
C LEU A 379 12.06 -8.69 -7.81
N ALA A 380 12.98 -7.77 -7.49
CA ALA A 380 13.96 -7.96 -6.42
C ALA A 380 13.36 -7.84 -5.01
N ARG A 381 12.28 -7.05 -4.81
CA ARG A 381 11.78 -6.70 -3.47
C ARG A 381 10.32 -6.99 -3.25
N PHE A 382 9.47 -6.76 -4.25
CA PHE A 382 8.02 -6.69 -4.09
C PHE A 382 7.25 -7.84 -4.76
N ALA A 383 7.98 -8.82 -5.35
CA ALA A 383 7.36 -10.06 -5.80
C ALA A 383 6.87 -10.90 -4.62
N LEU A 384 5.74 -11.59 -4.77
CA LEU A 384 5.09 -12.34 -3.69
C LEU A 384 6.00 -13.40 -3.07
N GLU A 385 6.76 -14.12 -3.88
CA GLU A 385 7.69 -15.17 -3.43
C GLU A 385 8.76 -14.58 -2.49
N GLN A 386 9.29 -13.40 -2.83
CA GLN A 386 10.28 -12.70 -2.02
C GLN A 386 9.68 -12.25 -0.68
N HIS A 387 8.46 -11.68 -0.71
CA HIS A 387 7.73 -11.32 0.48
C HIS A 387 7.50 -12.53 1.41
N LEU A 388 6.96 -13.62 0.88
CA LEU A 388 6.63 -14.82 1.66
C LEU A 388 7.87 -15.47 2.26
N SER A 389 8.95 -15.56 1.51
CA SER A 389 10.23 -16.11 1.98
C SER A 389 10.82 -15.26 3.11
N THR A 390 10.86 -13.94 2.93
CA THR A 390 11.39 -13.02 3.95
C THR A 390 10.52 -13.00 5.20
N LEU A 391 9.19 -13.02 5.02
CA LEU A 391 8.23 -13.07 6.12
C LEU A 391 8.35 -14.38 6.92
N ALA A 392 8.46 -15.51 6.23
CA ALA A 392 8.66 -16.81 6.88
C ALA A 392 9.96 -16.84 7.69
N ALA A 393 11.06 -16.36 7.13
CA ALA A 393 12.35 -16.26 7.83
C ALA A 393 12.26 -15.37 9.08
N ALA A 394 11.54 -14.23 8.98
CA ALA A 394 11.29 -13.36 10.13
C ALA A 394 10.48 -14.07 11.21
N LEU A 395 9.41 -14.78 10.86
CA LEU A 395 8.58 -15.52 11.82
C LEU A 395 9.33 -16.67 12.47
N HIS A 396 10.09 -17.48 11.72
CA HIS A 396 10.92 -18.56 12.25
C HIS A 396 12.01 -18.07 13.21
N SER A 397 12.45 -16.81 13.08
CA SER A 397 13.40 -16.23 14.04
C SER A 397 12.88 -16.22 15.46
N MET A 398 11.57 -16.33 15.68
CA MET A 398 10.98 -16.46 17.02
C MET A 398 11.17 -17.85 17.64
N GLU A 399 11.46 -18.89 16.86
CA GLU A 399 11.60 -20.26 17.40
C GLU A 399 12.94 -20.47 18.12
N ASN A 400 13.95 -19.65 17.80
CA ASN A 400 15.34 -19.80 18.23
C ASN A 400 15.69 -19.14 19.58
N ASP A 401 14.69 -18.83 20.44
CA ASP A 401 14.89 -18.26 21.78
C ASP A 401 14.43 -19.18 22.90
#